data_e84cfc26cd38d6f5cc7a7d18b8db12d9
#
_entry.id   e84cfc26cd38d6f5cc7a7d18b8db12d9
#
_cell.length_a   1.000
_cell.length_b   1.000
_cell.length_c   1.000
_cell.angle_alpha   90.00
_cell.angle_beta   90.00
_cell.angle_gamma   90.00
#
_symmetry.space_group_name_H-M   'P 1'
#
loop_
_entity.id
_entity.type
_entity.pdbx_description
1 polymer ?
#
loop_
_entity_poly.entity_id
_entity_poly.type
_entity_poly.pdbx_seq_one_letter_code
_entity_poly.pdbx_strand_id
1 'polypeptide(L)'
;MTSLDLLAAGAAAPGHLNPVKLFLDADIVVQLVMAGLLLASVWVWTIIVSFSLRMGAVRRQCRAYEDGFWQAKDMEAYHAHAGAEASPSAKVVSAGLGEWRRSAALKRLDREGTRQRLAALMGSVVEHESDRLGARLNFLATVGSAAPFVGLFGTVWGIMNSFFQIGEQQNSSLAVVAPGISEALFATAIGLFAAIPAVIAYNRFSGAVNQFEARLQRFTDRFHTTLSRELEAE
;
A
#
# COMPACT_ATOMS: atom_id res chain seq x y z
N MET A 1 8.51 44.87 -48.42
CA MET A 1 8.08 43.77 -47.49
C MET A 1 8.64 42.52 -48.10
N THR A 2 9.69 42.01 -47.49
CA THR A 2 10.46 40.87 -47.98
C THR A 2 9.80 39.55 -47.53
N SER A 3 9.86 38.53 -48.38
CA SER A 3 9.31 37.18 -48.15
C SER A 3 9.76 36.52 -46.83
N LEU A 4 10.76 37.08 -46.17
CA LEU A 4 11.25 36.67 -44.85
C LEU A 4 10.33 37.12 -43.70
N ASP A 5 9.60 38.25 -43.86
CA ASP A 5 8.66 38.75 -42.84
C ASP A 5 7.37 37.91 -42.75
N LEU A 6 6.99 37.26 -43.88
CA LEU A 6 5.85 36.36 -43.95
C LEU A 6 6.15 34.98 -43.32
N LEU A 7 7.42 34.53 -43.31
CA LEU A 7 7.84 33.30 -42.67
C LEU A 7 8.00 33.46 -41.14
N ALA A 8 8.32 34.66 -40.66
CA ALA A 8 8.41 34.97 -39.23
C ALA A 8 7.04 35.11 -38.55
N ALA A 9 5.99 35.48 -39.27
CA ALA A 9 4.62 35.61 -38.74
C ALA A 9 3.89 34.27 -38.63
N GLY A 10 4.42 33.18 -39.21
CA GLY A 10 3.81 31.85 -39.20
C GLY A 10 4.24 30.92 -38.06
N ALA A 11 5.21 31.30 -37.26
CA ALA A 11 5.67 30.53 -36.13
C ALA A 11 5.03 31.03 -34.82
N ALA A 12 3.69 31.03 -34.74
CA ALA A 12 3.04 30.91 -33.43
C ALA A 12 3.48 29.57 -32.87
N ALA A 13 4.38 29.58 -31.88
CA ALA A 13 4.84 28.38 -31.21
C ALA A 13 3.60 27.60 -30.76
N PRO A 14 3.53 26.26 -31.00
CA PRO A 14 2.42 25.45 -30.54
C PRO A 14 2.28 25.70 -29.05
N GLY A 15 1.10 26.15 -28.59
CA GLY A 15 0.84 26.47 -27.20
C GLY A 15 1.25 25.30 -26.37
N HIS A 16 2.32 25.42 -25.63
CA HIS A 16 2.75 24.37 -24.70
C HIS A 16 1.60 24.07 -23.76
N LEU A 17 1.17 22.81 -23.71
CA LEU A 17 0.19 22.34 -22.73
C LEU A 17 0.71 22.72 -21.34
N ASN A 18 0.17 23.75 -20.74
CA ASN A 18 0.54 24.15 -19.37
C ASN A 18 -0.42 23.45 -18.39
N PRO A 19 0.05 22.43 -17.62
CA PRO A 19 -0.81 21.67 -16.70
C PRO A 19 -1.50 22.55 -15.67
N VAL A 20 -0.84 23.61 -15.21
CA VAL A 20 -1.40 24.54 -14.21
C VAL A 20 -2.54 25.34 -14.83
N LYS A 21 -2.39 25.78 -16.09
CA LYS A 21 -3.44 26.51 -16.80
C LYS A 21 -4.64 25.60 -17.06
N LEU A 22 -4.41 24.36 -17.54
CA LEU A 22 -5.47 23.36 -17.74
C LEU A 22 -6.24 23.06 -16.43
N PHE A 23 -5.58 23.11 -15.29
CA PHE A 23 -6.24 22.94 -14.01
C PHE A 23 -7.09 24.17 -13.61
N LEU A 24 -6.55 25.38 -13.77
CA LEU A 24 -7.20 26.63 -13.31
C LEU A 24 -8.36 27.06 -14.21
N ASP A 25 -8.29 26.77 -15.51
CA ASP A 25 -9.32 27.14 -16.50
C ASP A 25 -10.48 26.12 -16.52
N ALA A 26 -10.28 24.91 -15.95
CA ALA A 26 -11.27 23.84 -15.95
C ALA A 26 -12.51 24.20 -15.12
N ASP A 27 -13.65 23.56 -15.46
CA ASP A 27 -14.88 23.60 -14.65
C ASP A 27 -14.62 23.14 -13.22
N ILE A 28 -15.37 23.71 -12.24
CA ILE A 28 -15.20 23.42 -10.80
C ILE A 28 -15.31 21.93 -10.48
N VAL A 29 -16.17 21.16 -11.16
CA VAL A 29 -16.31 19.73 -10.96
C VAL A 29 -15.06 19.00 -11.44
N VAL A 30 -14.52 19.37 -12.60
CA VAL A 30 -13.28 18.80 -13.16
C VAL A 30 -12.09 19.17 -12.28
N GLN A 31 -12.02 20.41 -11.76
CA GLN A 31 -11.00 20.81 -10.77
C GLN A 31 -11.04 19.95 -9.50
N LEU A 32 -12.23 19.72 -8.93
CA LEU A 32 -12.39 18.88 -7.74
C LEU A 32 -11.94 17.44 -8.00
N VAL A 33 -12.29 16.88 -9.15
CA VAL A 33 -11.85 15.55 -9.59
C VAL A 33 -10.32 15.49 -9.69
N MET A 34 -9.70 16.44 -10.39
CA MET A 34 -8.24 16.48 -10.54
C MET A 34 -7.53 16.67 -9.20
N ALA A 35 -8.01 17.58 -8.34
CA ALA A 35 -7.45 17.82 -7.01
C ALA A 35 -7.53 16.55 -6.14
N GLY A 36 -8.68 15.88 -6.12
CA GLY A 36 -8.87 14.62 -5.38
C GLY A 36 -7.92 13.52 -5.85
N LEU A 37 -7.76 13.37 -7.17
CA LEU A 37 -6.84 12.39 -7.77
C LEU A 37 -5.38 12.71 -7.47
N LEU A 38 -4.96 13.97 -7.50
CA LEU A 38 -3.61 14.38 -7.12
C LEU A 38 -3.31 14.12 -5.65
N LEU A 39 -4.25 14.42 -4.75
CA LEU A 39 -4.11 14.11 -3.32
C LEU A 39 -4.01 12.60 -3.10
N ALA A 40 -4.86 11.81 -3.78
CA ALA A 40 -4.79 10.35 -3.74
C ALA A 40 -3.44 9.83 -4.23
N SER A 41 -2.90 10.41 -5.32
CA SER A 41 -1.58 10.06 -5.87
C SER A 41 -0.45 10.33 -4.87
N VAL A 42 -0.44 11.49 -4.21
CA VAL A 42 0.55 11.83 -3.16
C VAL A 42 0.47 10.83 -2.02
N TRP A 43 -0.75 10.44 -1.61
CA TRP A 43 -0.94 9.45 -0.55
C TRP A 43 -0.47 8.05 -0.97
N VAL A 44 -0.71 7.64 -2.21
CA VAL A 44 -0.19 6.39 -2.80
C VAL A 44 1.33 6.34 -2.70
N TRP A 45 2.03 7.39 -3.11
CA TRP A 45 3.49 7.45 -3.00
C TRP A 45 3.98 7.41 -1.56
N THR A 46 3.28 8.06 -0.64
CA THR A 46 3.57 8.02 0.80
C THR A 46 3.47 6.58 1.34
N ILE A 47 2.44 5.84 0.94
CA ILE A 47 2.29 4.42 1.31
C ILE A 47 3.42 3.58 0.70
N ILE A 48 3.75 3.78 -0.58
CA ILE A 48 4.81 3.04 -1.28
C ILE A 48 6.15 3.16 -0.55
N VAL A 49 6.54 4.39 -0.23
CA VAL A 49 7.81 4.65 0.45
C VAL A 49 7.80 4.09 1.88
N SER A 50 6.76 4.42 2.66
CA SER A 50 6.67 3.99 4.06
C SER A 50 6.61 2.47 4.21
N PHE A 51 5.85 1.78 3.34
CA PHE A 51 5.78 0.32 3.34
C PHE A 51 7.12 -0.33 2.99
N SER A 52 7.81 0.17 1.96
CA SER A 52 9.10 -0.37 1.51
C SER A 52 10.15 -0.29 2.62
N LEU A 53 10.23 0.86 3.30
CA LEU A 53 11.15 1.05 4.42
C LEU A 53 10.79 0.16 5.61
N ARG A 54 9.50 0.11 5.98
CA ARG A 54 9.02 -0.67 7.11
C ARG A 54 9.23 -2.17 6.88
N MET A 55 8.86 -2.70 5.72
CA MET A 55 9.02 -4.12 5.40
C MET A 55 10.49 -4.54 5.42
N GLY A 56 11.39 -3.70 4.89
CA GLY A 56 12.83 -3.93 4.94
C GLY A 56 13.36 -4.01 6.39
N ALA A 57 12.93 -3.07 7.25
CA ALA A 57 13.31 -3.05 8.66
C ALA A 57 12.80 -4.28 9.42
N VAL A 58 11.50 -4.62 9.26
CA VAL A 58 10.88 -5.77 9.92
C VAL A 58 11.56 -7.08 9.52
N ARG A 59 11.82 -7.29 8.23
CA ARG A 59 12.52 -8.49 7.76
C ARG A 59 13.93 -8.62 8.35
N ARG A 60 14.65 -7.50 8.46
CA ARG A 60 16.00 -7.48 9.06
C ARG A 60 15.94 -7.79 10.54
N GLN A 61 15.01 -7.18 11.27
CA GLN A 61 14.81 -7.41 12.71
C GLN A 61 14.45 -8.87 13.00
N CYS A 62 13.50 -9.45 12.24
CA CYS A 62 13.14 -10.86 12.40
C CYS A 62 14.32 -11.77 12.13
N ARG A 63 15.10 -11.54 11.06
CA ARG A 63 16.28 -12.38 10.77
C ARG A 63 17.30 -12.32 11.90
N ALA A 64 17.67 -11.13 12.35
CA ALA A 64 18.63 -10.97 13.42
C ALA A 64 18.19 -11.65 14.71
N TYR A 65 16.91 -11.53 15.06
CA TYR A 65 16.33 -12.19 16.23
C TYR A 65 16.34 -13.71 16.08
N GLU A 66 15.84 -14.25 14.96
CA GLU A 66 15.74 -15.69 14.69
C GLU A 66 17.12 -16.37 14.70
N ASP A 67 18.11 -15.72 14.05
CA ASP A 67 19.48 -16.24 13.99
C ASP A 67 20.11 -16.33 15.39
N GLY A 68 19.95 -15.29 16.21
CA GLY A 68 20.44 -15.31 17.59
C GLY A 68 19.66 -16.28 18.49
N PHE A 69 18.34 -16.39 18.30
CA PHE A 69 17.48 -17.28 19.06
C PHE A 69 17.86 -18.77 18.90
N TRP A 70 18.12 -19.19 17.64
CA TRP A 70 18.49 -20.58 17.37
C TRP A 70 19.94 -20.93 17.71
N GLN A 71 20.81 -19.93 17.89
CA GLN A 71 22.21 -20.12 18.30
C GLN A 71 22.37 -20.07 19.83
N ALA A 72 21.37 -19.55 20.53
CA ALA A 72 21.42 -19.43 21.99
C ALA A 72 21.40 -20.80 22.68
N LYS A 73 22.23 -20.96 23.71
CA LYS A 73 22.20 -22.16 24.59
C LYS A 73 20.93 -22.20 25.43
N ASP A 74 20.43 -21.05 25.84
CA ASP A 74 19.19 -20.85 26.58
C ASP A 74 18.32 -19.87 25.81
N MET A 75 17.26 -20.39 25.20
CA MET A 75 16.31 -19.63 24.37
C MET A 75 15.51 -18.62 25.19
N GLU A 76 15.17 -18.99 26.45
CA GLU A 76 14.38 -18.15 27.33
C GLU A 76 15.20 -16.95 27.84
N ALA A 77 16.45 -17.18 28.25
CA ALA A 77 17.37 -16.12 28.63
C ALA A 77 17.69 -15.17 27.47
N TYR A 78 17.87 -15.72 26.25
CA TYR A 78 18.07 -14.89 25.05
C TYR A 78 16.84 -14.00 24.78
N HIS A 79 15.64 -14.58 24.80
CA HIS A 79 14.42 -13.81 24.59
C HIS A 79 14.22 -12.70 25.61
N ALA A 80 14.48 -12.98 26.89
CA ALA A 80 14.41 -11.96 27.94
C ALA A 80 15.40 -10.81 27.73
N HIS A 81 16.60 -11.11 27.22
CA HIS A 81 17.62 -10.09 26.92
C HIS A 81 17.34 -9.30 25.63
N ALA A 82 16.88 -9.98 24.56
CA ALA A 82 16.60 -9.36 23.26
C ALA A 82 15.35 -8.46 23.27
N GLY A 83 14.45 -8.65 24.23
CA GLY A 83 13.20 -7.90 24.37
C GLY A 83 12.01 -8.51 23.64
N ALA A 84 10.90 -8.63 24.35
CA ALA A 84 9.67 -9.29 23.88
C ALA A 84 9.03 -8.62 22.65
N GLU A 85 9.27 -7.33 22.44
CA GLU A 85 8.67 -6.52 21.38
C GLU A 85 9.65 -6.20 20.23
N ALA A 86 10.87 -6.75 20.26
CA ALA A 86 11.93 -6.40 19.31
C ALA A 86 11.59 -6.69 17.84
N SER A 87 10.75 -7.69 17.58
CA SER A 87 10.33 -8.09 16.24
C SER A 87 9.06 -8.95 16.28
N PRO A 88 8.35 -9.13 15.15
CA PRO A 88 7.25 -10.10 15.04
C PRO A 88 7.63 -11.50 15.53
N SER A 89 8.83 -11.99 15.21
CA SER A 89 9.33 -13.29 15.70
C SER A 89 9.48 -13.31 17.23
N ALA A 90 9.94 -12.20 17.84
CA ALA A 90 10.03 -12.08 19.30
C ALA A 90 8.64 -12.13 19.95
N LYS A 91 7.63 -11.52 19.35
CA LYS A 91 6.24 -11.56 19.84
C LYS A 91 5.64 -12.98 19.80
N VAL A 92 5.93 -13.74 18.73
CA VAL A 92 5.55 -15.16 18.66
C VAL A 92 6.16 -15.94 19.81
N VAL A 93 7.47 -15.75 20.07
CA VAL A 93 8.16 -16.41 21.20
C VAL A 93 7.57 -15.98 22.53
N SER A 94 7.27 -14.68 22.73
CA SER A 94 6.58 -14.18 23.93
C SER A 94 5.25 -14.88 24.18
N ALA A 95 4.44 -15.03 23.13
CA ALA A 95 3.14 -15.70 23.23
C ALA A 95 3.31 -17.20 23.60
N GLY A 96 4.25 -17.88 22.94
CA GLY A 96 4.55 -19.28 23.20
C GLY A 96 5.08 -19.52 24.63
N LEU A 97 6.10 -18.78 25.06
CA LEU A 97 6.66 -18.90 26.41
C LEU A 97 5.64 -18.50 27.50
N GLY A 98 4.82 -17.47 27.21
CA GLY A 98 3.76 -17.05 28.14
C GLY A 98 2.72 -18.14 28.37
N GLU A 99 2.30 -18.87 27.34
CA GLU A 99 1.36 -20.00 27.48
C GLU A 99 2.04 -21.21 28.09
N TRP A 100 3.29 -21.49 27.72
CA TRP A 100 4.08 -22.53 28.29
C TRP A 100 4.14 -22.39 29.81
N ARG A 101 4.57 -21.24 30.33
CA ARG A 101 4.67 -20.98 31.78
C ARG A 101 3.31 -21.09 32.47
N ARG A 102 2.22 -20.65 31.87
CA ARG A 102 0.86 -20.78 32.41
C ARG A 102 0.44 -22.23 32.51
N SER A 103 0.72 -23.03 31.49
CA SER A 103 0.37 -24.46 31.45
C SER A 103 1.21 -25.28 32.42
N ALA A 104 2.51 -24.99 32.56
CA ALA A 104 3.39 -25.65 33.51
C ALA A 104 3.01 -25.37 35.00
N ALA A 105 2.39 -24.20 35.26
CA ALA A 105 1.90 -23.87 36.61
C ALA A 105 0.63 -24.63 37.03
N LEU A 106 -0.03 -25.36 36.13
CA LEU A 106 -1.24 -26.14 36.43
C LEU A 106 -0.89 -27.43 37.16
N LYS A 107 -1.68 -27.78 38.18
CA LYS A 107 -1.51 -29.04 38.97
C LYS A 107 -1.61 -30.31 38.13
N ARG A 108 -2.22 -30.26 36.97
CA ARG A 108 -2.39 -31.34 36.01
C ARG A 108 -2.10 -30.84 34.63
N LEU A 109 -0.99 -31.27 34.06
CA LEU A 109 -0.59 -30.88 32.73
C LEU A 109 -1.40 -31.67 31.68
N ASP A 110 -2.29 -30.98 30.98
CA ASP A 110 -2.94 -31.50 29.77
C ASP A 110 -2.03 -31.24 28.58
N ARG A 111 -1.20 -32.20 28.21
CA ARG A 111 -0.19 -32.06 27.15
C ARG A 111 -0.81 -31.72 25.79
N GLU A 112 -1.89 -32.42 25.41
CA GLU A 112 -2.53 -32.19 24.12
C GLU A 112 -3.25 -30.83 24.08
N GLY A 113 -4.00 -30.47 25.12
CA GLY A 113 -4.62 -29.14 25.21
C GLY A 113 -3.58 -28.03 25.27
N THR A 114 -2.39 -28.25 25.87
CA THR A 114 -1.29 -27.27 25.88
C THR A 114 -0.72 -27.07 24.48
N ARG A 115 -0.48 -28.14 23.71
CA ARG A 115 -0.02 -28.04 22.30
C ARG A 115 -1.00 -27.24 21.44
N GLN A 116 -2.29 -27.50 21.56
CA GLN A 116 -3.34 -26.82 20.81
C GLN A 116 -3.40 -25.33 21.17
N ARG A 117 -3.32 -24.99 22.47
CA ARG A 117 -3.29 -23.58 22.93
C ARG A 117 -2.05 -22.85 22.45
N LEU A 118 -0.88 -23.48 22.53
CA LEU A 118 0.37 -22.93 21.99
C LEU A 118 0.26 -22.63 20.49
N ALA A 119 -0.21 -23.59 19.68
CA ALA A 119 -0.40 -23.42 18.26
C ALA A 119 -1.36 -22.26 17.94
N ALA A 120 -2.53 -22.23 18.64
CA ALA A 120 -3.55 -21.20 18.43
C ALA A 120 -3.05 -19.79 18.80
N LEU A 121 -2.40 -19.63 19.96
CA LEU A 121 -1.90 -18.32 20.41
C LEU A 121 -0.76 -17.80 19.52
N MET A 122 0.20 -18.64 19.17
CA MET A 122 1.29 -18.24 18.30
C MET A 122 0.78 -17.94 16.88
N GLY A 123 -0.16 -18.74 16.36
CA GLY A 123 -0.81 -18.51 15.08
C GLY A 123 -1.54 -17.17 15.03
N SER A 124 -2.31 -16.82 16.07
CA SER A 124 -3.00 -15.53 16.15
C SER A 124 -2.04 -14.33 16.15
N VAL A 125 -0.84 -14.48 16.72
CA VAL A 125 0.20 -13.43 16.64
C VAL A 125 0.74 -13.29 15.23
N VAL A 126 0.92 -14.40 14.50
CA VAL A 126 1.34 -14.38 13.09
C VAL A 126 0.33 -13.61 12.23
N GLU A 127 -0.96 -13.95 12.34
CA GLU A 127 -2.05 -13.28 11.64
C GLU A 127 -2.08 -11.78 11.97
N HIS A 128 -2.06 -11.44 13.26
CA HIS A 128 -2.10 -10.05 13.72
C HIS A 128 -0.94 -9.20 13.17
N GLU A 129 0.29 -9.72 13.16
CA GLU A 129 1.45 -8.99 12.65
C GLU A 129 1.39 -8.88 11.11
N SER A 130 0.83 -9.87 10.40
CA SER A 130 0.60 -9.82 8.96
C SER A 130 -0.47 -8.79 8.60
N ASP A 131 -1.60 -8.77 9.28
CA ASP A 131 -2.67 -7.79 9.10
C ASP A 131 -2.18 -6.36 9.36
N ARG A 132 -1.39 -6.18 10.41
CA ARG A 132 -0.79 -4.88 10.75
C ARG A 132 0.16 -4.38 9.66
N LEU A 133 0.86 -5.27 8.96
CA LEU A 133 1.69 -4.90 7.81
C LEU A 133 0.82 -4.58 6.59
N GLY A 134 -0.26 -5.32 6.37
CA GLY A 134 -1.17 -5.19 5.24
C GLY A 134 -2.18 -4.05 5.33
N ALA A 135 -2.43 -3.47 6.50
CA ALA A 135 -3.55 -2.57 6.79
C ALA A 135 -3.72 -1.38 5.83
N ARG A 136 -2.62 -0.86 5.25
CA ARG A 136 -2.66 0.28 4.32
C ARG A 136 -2.76 -0.13 2.84
N LEU A 137 -2.63 -1.41 2.53
CA LEU A 137 -2.65 -1.88 1.15
C LEU A 137 -4.03 -1.77 0.51
N ASN A 138 -5.10 -1.83 1.31
CA ASN A 138 -6.48 -1.66 0.84
C ASN A 138 -6.69 -0.30 0.16
N PHE A 139 -6.03 0.77 0.63
CA PHE A 139 -6.09 2.07 -0.03
C PHE A 139 -5.47 2.02 -1.44
N LEU A 140 -4.34 1.33 -1.60
CA LEU A 140 -3.72 1.14 -2.93
C LEU A 140 -4.65 0.39 -3.88
N ALA A 141 -5.33 -0.67 -3.40
CA ALA A 141 -6.30 -1.41 -4.19
C ALA A 141 -7.47 -0.52 -4.63
N THR A 142 -8.01 0.30 -3.69
CA THR A 142 -9.12 1.22 -3.97
C THR A 142 -8.72 2.27 -4.98
N VAL A 143 -7.59 2.96 -4.80
CA VAL A 143 -7.12 3.98 -5.76
C VAL A 143 -6.82 3.34 -7.11
N GLY A 144 -6.16 2.18 -7.13
CA GLY A 144 -5.85 1.46 -8.36
C GLY A 144 -7.07 1.09 -9.18
N SER A 145 -8.16 0.70 -8.53
CA SER A 145 -9.41 0.33 -9.22
C SER A 145 -10.33 1.52 -9.50
N ALA A 146 -10.43 2.51 -8.62
CA ALA A 146 -11.41 3.60 -8.71
C ALA A 146 -10.88 4.83 -9.47
N ALA A 147 -9.59 5.18 -9.34
CA ALA A 147 -9.05 6.41 -9.90
C ALA A 147 -9.23 6.54 -11.44
N PRO A 148 -9.11 5.48 -12.27
CA PRO A 148 -9.40 5.57 -13.69
C PRO A 148 -10.84 5.97 -13.98
N PHE A 149 -11.80 5.46 -13.21
CA PHE A 149 -13.22 5.77 -13.38
C PHE A 149 -13.56 7.18 -12.90
N VAL A 150 -12.90 7.65 -11.84
CA VAL A 150 -13.02 9.04 -11.37
C VAL A 150 -12.47 10.00 -12.41
N GLY A 151 -11.31 9.67 -13.03
CA GLY A 151 -10.77 10.44 -14.16
C GLY A 151 -11.68 10.44 -15.39
N LEU A 152 -12.26 9.27 -15.73
CA LEU A 152 -13.24 9.15 -16.81
C LEU A 152 -14.51 9.98 -16.54
N PHE A 153 -14.99 10.02 -15.31
CA PHE A 153 -16.09 10.88 -14.91
C PHE A 153 -15.76 12.35 -15.18
N GLY A 154 -14.52 12.81 -14.85
CA GLY A 154 -14.05 14.16 -15.19
C GLY A 154 -14.09 14.44 -16.69
N THR A 155 -13.73 13.44 -17.52
CA THR A 155 -13.78 13.57 -18.99
C THR A 155 -15.22 13.72 -19.49
N VAL A 156 -16.13 12.86 -19.02
CA VAL A 156 -17.54 12.91 -19.42
C VAL A 156 -18.16 14.26 -19.04
N TRP A 157 -17.90 14.72 -17.82
CA TRP A 157 -18.40 16.01 -17.33
C TRP A 157 -17.87 17.18 -18.14
N GLY A 158 -16.55 17.26 -18.37
CA GLY A 158 -15.94 18.37 -19.11
C GLY A 158 -16.37 18.42 -20.58
N ILE A 159 -16.50 17.27 -21.24
CA ILE A 159 -17.02 17.21 -22.62
C ILE A 159 -18.49 17.64 -22.64
N MET A 160 -19.29 17.17 -21.72
CA MET A 160 -20.69 17.58 -21.59
C MET A 160 -20.81 19.10 -21.44
N ASN A 161 -20.02 19.70 -20.55
CA ASN A 161 -19.99 21.15 -20.35
C ASN A 161 -19.55 21.92 -21.62
N SER A 162 -18.57 21.36 -22.36
CA SER A 162 -18.15 21.96 -23.67
C SER A 162 -19.30 21.96 -24.68
N PHE A 163 -20.12 20.93 -24.74
CA PHE A 163 -21.31 20.90 -25.61
C PHE A 163 -22.41 21.87 -25.15
N PHE A 164 -22.62 22.07 -23.85
CA PHE A 164 -23.52 23.11 -23.35
C PHE A 164 -23.09 24.51 -23.80
N GLN A 165 -21.81 24.83 -23.76
CA GLN A 165 -21.26 26.11 -24.20
C GLN A 165 -21.50 26.35 -25.70
N ILE A 166 -21.42 25.32 -26.58
CA ILE A 166 -21.79 25.44 -27.99
C ILE A 166 -23.27 25.86 -28.14
N GLY A 167 -24.14 25.24 -27.36
CA GLY A 167 -25.59 25.53 -27.39
C GLY A 167 -25.90 26.96 -26.95
N GLU A 168 -25.26 27.44 -25.91
CA GLU A 168 -25.45 28.81 -25.38
C GLU A 168 -24.88 29.90 -26.34
N GLN A 169 -23.68 29.68 -26.86
CA GLN A 169 -23.00 30.65 -27.71
C GLN A 169 -23.39 30.55 -29.18
N GLN A 170 -24.18 29.52 -29.56
CA GLN A 170 -24.53 29.21 -30.97
C GLN A 170 -23.32 29.22 -31.91
N ASN A 171 -22.14 28.86 -31.36
CA ASN A 171 -20.86 28.88 -32.06
C ASN A 171 -20.21 27.49 -31.95
N SER A 172 -20.24 26.75 -33.05
CA SER A 172 -19.64 25.41 -33.17
C SER A 172 -18.15 25.43 -33.55
N SER A 173 -17.47 26.55 -33.38
CA SER A 173 -16.03 26.65 -33.68
C SER A 173 -15.22 25.74 -32.75
N LEU A 174 -14.29 25.00 -33.33
CA LEU A 174 -13.36 24.16 -32.59
C LEU A 174 -12.55 24.96 -31.55
N ALA A 175 -12.31 26.23 -31.80
CA ALA A 175 -11.61 27.13 -30.87
C ALA A 175 -12.36 27.31 -29.52
N VAL A 176 -13.68 27.18 -29.54
CA VAL A 176 -14.54 27.31 -28.33
C VAL A 176 -14.47 26.04 -27.45
N VAL A 177 -14.43 24.86 -28.06
CA VAL A 177 -14.56 23.59 -27.34
C VAL A 177 -13.23 22.88 -27.03
N ALA A 178 -12.19 23.15 -27.83
CA ALA A 178 -10.90 22.50 -27.68
C ALA A 178 -10.27 22.68 -26.28
N PRO A 179 -10.34 23.83 -25.61
CA PRO A 179 -9.85 23.98 -24.24
C PRO A 179 -10.54 23.02 -23.28
N GLY A 180 -11.89 23.03 -23.19
CA GLY A 180 -12.65 22.19 -22.28
C GLY A 180 -12.47 20.69 -22.54
N ILE A 181 -12.34 20.28 -23.81
CA ILE A 181 -12.01 18.88 -24.14
C ILE A 181 -10.60 18.53 -23.64
N SER A 182 -9.62 19.43 -23.81
CA SER A 182 -8.25 19.21 -23.35
C SER A 182 -8.16 19.08 -21.83
N GLU A 183 -8.88 19.91 -21.09
CA GLU A 183 -8.99 19.86 -19.63
C GLU A 183 -9.63 18.55 -19.17
N ALA A 184 -10.70 18.12 -19.83
CA ALA A 184 -11.35 16.86 -19.56
C ALA A 184 -10.40 15.67 -19.75
N LEU A 185 -9.71 15.58 -20.88
CA LEU A 185 -8.74 14.53 -21.17
C LEU A 185 -7.59 14.52 -20.15
N PHE A 186 -7.18 15.71 -19.69
CA PHE A 186 -6.15 15.83 -18.65
C PHE A 186 -6.59 15.22 -17.32
N ALA A 187 -7.87 15.34 -16.94
CA ALA A 187 -8.41 14.70 -15.74
C ALA A 187 -8.26 13.16 -15.82
N THR A 188 -8.55 12.55 -16.96
CA THR A 188 -8.34 11.09 -17.14
C THR A 188 -6.86 10.71 -17.06
N ALA A 189 -5.97 11.51 -17.64
CA ALA A 189 -4.54 11.28 -17.56
C ALA A 189 -4.04 11.28 -16.09
N ILE A 190 -4.53 12.21 -15.25
CA ILE A 190 -4.23 12.26 -13.82
C ILE A 190 -4.78 11.01 -13.11
N GLY A 191 -5.99 10.55 -13.45
CA GLY A 191 -6.58 9.34 -12.90
C GLY A 191 -5.73 8.10 -13.17
N LEU A 192 -5.24 7.94 -14.39
CA LEU A 192 -4.33 6.85 -14.77
C LEU A 192 -2.96 6.99 -14.08
N PHE A 193 -2.44 8.21 -13.98
CA PHE A 193 -1.18 8.46 -13.27
C PHE A 193 -1.24 8.09 -11.79
N ALA A 194 -2.38 8.28 -11.13
CA ALA A 194 -2.59 7.83 -9.76
C ALA A 194 -2.78 6.31 -9.65
N ALA A 195 -3.53 5.71 -10.58
CA ALA A 195 -3.92 4.31 -10.53
C ALA A 195 -2.78 3.34 -10.82
N ILE A 196 -1.96 3.61 -11.84
CA ILE A 196 -0.93 2.67 -12.30
C ILE A 196 0.08 2.33 -11.19
N PRO A 197 0.71 3.31 -10.49
CA PRO A 197 1.61 2.99 -9.38
C PRO A 197 0.89 2.30 -8.22
N ALA A 198 -0.37 2.64 -7.96
CA ALA A 198 -1.16 2.04 -6.90
C ALA A 198 -1.39 0.54 -7.14
N VAL A 199 -1.78 0.13 -8.35
CA VAL A 199 -1.98 -1.29 -8.72
C VAL A 199 -0.67 -2.07 -8.64
N ILE A 200 0.41 -1.52 -9.20
CA ILE A 200 1.73 -2.18 -9.20
C ILE A 200 2.21 -2.38 -7.75
N ALA A 201 2.08 -1.34 -6.93
CA ALA A 201 2.50 -1.39 -5.53
C ALA A 201 1.65 -2.36 -4.72
N TYR A 202 0.33 -2.35 -4.89
CA TYR A 202 -0.58 -3.28 -4.22
C TYR A 202 -0.20 -4.74 -4.49
N ASN A 203 -0.05 -5.12 -5.76
CA ASN A 203 0.28 -6.48 -6.14
C ASN A 203 1.64 -6.93 -5.58
N ARG A 204 2.65 -6.05 -5.63
CA ARG A 204 3.98 -6.35 -5.11
C ARG A 204 3.99 -6.46 -3.59
N PHE A 205 3.29 -5.57 -2.89
CA PHE A 205 3.31 -5.51 -1.44
C PHE A 205 2.43 -6.57 -0.80
N SER A 206 1.27 -6.88 -1.39
CA SER A 206 0.45 -8.02 -0.96
C SER A 206 1.23 -9.33 -1.04
N GLY A 207 1.92 -9.58 -2.15
CA GLY A 207 2.82 -10.72 -2.25
C GLY A 207 3.96 -10.70 -1.23
N ALA A 208 4.49 -9.52 -0.87
CA ALA A 208 5.54 -9.38 0.13
C ALA A 208 5.04 -9.67 1.56
N VAL A 209 3.79 -9.30 1.89
CA VAL A 209 3.13 -9.63 3.17
C VAL A 209 2.90 -11.14 3.27
N ASN A 210 2.32 -11.77 2.24
CA ASN A 210 2.07 -13.22 2.22
C ASN A 210 3.38 -14.03 2.37
N GLN A 211 4.47 -13.60 1.72
CA GLN A 211 5.78 -14.24 1.89
C GLN A 211 6.35 -14.07 3.30
N PHE A 212 6.12 -12.90 3.91
CA PHE A 212 6.53 -12.64 5.29
C PHE A 212 5.75 -13.51 6.26
N GLU A 213 4.44 -13.58 6.11
CA GLU A 213 3.54 -14.43 6.91
C GLU A 213 3.96 -15.90 6.84
N ALA A 214 4.12 -16.45 5.64
CA ALA A 214 4.57 -17.82 5.44
C ALA A 214 5.95 -18.12 6.07
N ARG A 215 6.84 -17.11 6.09
CA ARG A 215 8.13 -17.23 6.78
C ARG A 215 7.97 -17.24 8.30
N LEU A 216 7.16 -16.32 8.83
CA LEU A 216 6.91 -16.22 10.27
C LEU A 216 6.20 -17.49 10.77
N GLN A 217 5.27 -18.05 9.96
CA GLN A 217 4.61 -19.32 10.26
C GLN A 217 5.62 -20.47 10.35
N ARG A 218 6.56 -20.58 9.41
CA ARG A 218 7.62 -21.63 9.49
C ARG A 218 8.50 -21.50 10.73
N PHE A 219 8.80 -20.28 11.16
CA PHE A 219 9.50 -20.05 12.42
C PHE A 219 8.65 -20.51 13.60
N THR A 220 7.37 -20.16 13.61
CA THR A 220 6.37 -20.56 14.63
C THR A 220 6.26 -22.07 14.74
N ASP A 221 6.13 -22.79 13.62
CA ASP A 221 6.00 -24.25 13.58
C ASP A 221 7.25 -24.94 14.14
N ARG A 222 8.44 -24.43 13.81
CA ARG A 222 9.70 -24.92 14.35
C ARG A 222 9.80 -24.69 15.85
N PHE A 223 9.41 -23.53 16.35
CA PHE A 223 9.40 -23.22 17.77
C PHE A 223 8.37 -24.06 18.53
N HIS A 224 7.17 -24.20 17.97
CA HIS A 224 6.13 -25.10 18.52
C HIS A 224 6.63 -26.54 18.66
N THR A 225 7.32 -27.06 17.64
CA THR A 225 7.91 -28.39 17.68
C THR A 225 8.94 -28.55 18.82
N THR A 226 9.75 -27.51 19.06
CA THR A 226 10.72 -27.49 20.14
C THR A 226 10.03 -27.56 21.51
N LEU A 227 9.05 -26.69 21.76
CA LEU A 227 8.26 -26.70 23.01
C LEU A 227 7.49 -28.00 23.20
N SER A 228 6.95 -28.59 22.14
CA SER A 228 6.24 -29.84 22.19
C SER A 228 7.13 -31.03 22.64
N ARG A 229 8.41 -31.03 22.20
CA ARG A 229 9.38 -32.06 22.67
C ARG A 229 9.74 -31.91 24.15
N GLU A 230 9.84 -30.68 24.63
CA GLU A 230 10.08 -30.41 26.04
C GLU A 230 8.90 -30.91 26.91
N LEU A 231 7.64 -30.71 26.43
CA LEU A 231 6.44 -31.28 27.08
C LEU A 231 6.43 -32.83 27.17
N GLU A 232 7.10 -33.49 26.23
CA GLU A 232 7.20 -34.97 26.26
C GLU A 232 8.28 -35.46 27.21
N ALA A 233 9.30 -34.63 27.46
CA ALA A 233 10.44 -34.97 28.30
C ALA A 233 10.14 -34.79 29.82
N GLU A 234 9.14 -33.96 30.18
CA GLU A 234 8.63 -33.80 31.55
C GLU A 234 7.53 -34.84 31.84
#